data_9337a5b0b7e08ce02e00c53aacdf1054
#
_entry.id   9337a5b0b7e08ce02e00c53aacdf1054
#
_cell.length_a   1.000
_cell.length_b   1.000
_cell.length_c   1.000
_cell.angle_alpha   90.00
_cell.angle_beta   90.00
_cell.angle_gamma   90.00
#
_symmetry.space_group_name_H-M   'P 1'
#
loop_
_entity.id
_entity.type
_entity.pdbx_description
1 polymer ?
#
loop_
_entity_poly.entity_id
_entity_poly.type
_entity_poly.pdbx_seq_one_letter_code
_entity_poly.pdbx_strand_id
1 'polypeptide(L)'
;MSPLRPLFVSGALLSLSALLLGLSGCSSGSSTGPIGLPSYTLTAAALNPGSVTAGNASTSTIMVIPANGYTGSVSLSCSMISGGTPAPSCSFSTSPVMITGATPGTSTLTVSTSSSTPGGNYTITVAGSDAKNLAPSNGAQTLSLTTAAVIQHIVVIFQENRTPDNLFQDPVLIKNGADIAQSGVNSLHQTITLSPIDLGTAGANPQNYDLSHAHSAFVSMYDGGKMDGADLIPCSPAANCPPNAHANPQFMYVNPSDVQPYFALAEQYTFGDRMFQTNEGPSFPAHQFILSGTSAPTATSDLFASENMSGGSIAGCIATAGTTVELISPSGVESSSQYPCFEHVTLTDLLDAKGVSWRYYAPSAGSIWTAPDAIEHICQQITVNGTLTCNGPDWANNVIIPQSQVLVDIANSQLAQVSWVIPDGAESDHAESNNGSGPSWVSAIVNEIGNSPYWANTAIIITWDDWGGWYDHVPPKVINDGVSWGSGYVYGFRVPLIVVSPYAKSAYISHTTHDFGSILKFIETTFSLPSLGYADVAADDLSDCFNLTHTPITFQKIPAALDAAHFINDKSPAIDPDDE
;
A
#
# COMPACT_ATOMS: atom_id res chain seq x y z
N MET A 1 -28.17 -33.78 32.95
CA MET A 1 -27.49 -34.09 34.22
C MET A 1 -26.41 -33.03 34.42
N SER A 2 -26.71 -31.99 35.19
CA SER A 2 -25.71 -31.06 35.75
C SER A 2 -25.10 -31.67 37.01
N PRO A 3 -23.85 -31.28 37.35
CA PRO A 3 -23.78 -30.54 38.61
C PRO A 3 -22.77 -29.38 38.68
N LEU A 4 -23.24 -28.31 39.29
CA LEU A 4 -22.76 -27.62 40.50
C LEU A 4 -21.44 -26.79 40.44
N ARG A 5 -21.66 -25.50 40.63
CA ARG A 5 -20.65 -24.48 41.05
C ARG A 5 -20.36 -24.63 42.55
N PRO A 6 -19.23 -24.12 43.05
CA PRO A 6 -19.18 -23.56 44.40
C PRO A 6 -18.99 -22.04 44.40
N LEU A 7 -19.79 -21.40 45.25
CA LEU A 7 -19.64 -20.03 45.75
C LEU A 7 -18.44 -19.96 46.69
N PHE A 8 -17.71 -18.83 46.62
CA PHE A 8 -16.90 -18.36 47.75
C PHE A 8 -17.41 -17.04 48.27
N VAL A 9 -17.61 -17.05 49.61
CA VAL A 9 -18.18 -16.00 50.44
C VAL A 9 -17.08 -15.01 50.84
N SER A 10 -17.37 -13.70 50.75
CA SER A 10 -16.54 -12.61 51.28
C SER A 10 -16.74 -12.51 52.77
N GLY A 11 -15.65 -12.57 53.53
CA GLY A 11 -15.62 -12.22 54.95
C GLY A 11 -15.11 -10.81 55.16
N ALA A 12 -15.94 -9.92 55.72
CA ALA A 12 -15.55 -8.60 56.18
C ALA A 12 -15.08 -8.71 57.64
N LEU A 13 -13.88 -8.22 57.95
CA LEU A 13 -13.41 -8.00 59.31
C LEU A 13 -13.59 -6.51 59.68
N LEU A 14 -14.47 -6.24 60.63
CA LEU A 14 -14.54 -4.98 61.36
C LEU A 14 -13.46 -5.00 62.46
N SER A 15 -12.60 -3.99 62.49
CA SER A 15 -11.76 -3.68 63.64
C SER A 15 -12.31 -2.48 64.39
N LEU A 16 -12.60 -2.72 65.64
CA LEU A 16 -13.14 -1.82 66.64
C LEU A 16 -11.98 -1.00 67.24
N SER A 17 -11.99 0.33 67.12
CA SER A 17 -11.03 1.21 67.75
C SER A 17 -11.58 1.73 69.07
N ALA A 18 -10.86 1.45 70.14
CA ALA A 18 -11.15 1.97 71.47
C ALA A 18 -10.62 3.42 71.63
N LEU A 19 -11.49 4.29 72.14
CA LEU A 19 -11.25 5.67 72.47
C LEU A 19 -10.66 5.76 73.87
N LEU A 20 -9.45 6.26 74.02
CA LEU A 20 -8.85 6.68 75.28
C LEU A 20 -8.68 8.19 75.30
N LEU A 21 -9.48 8.88 76.09
CA LEU A 21 -9.28 10.30 76.44
C LEU A 21 -8.16 10.41 77.50
N GLY A 22 -7.14 11.13 77.16
CA GLY A 22 -6.11 11.57 78.10
C GLY A 22 -5.90 13.09 77.98
N LEU A 23 -6.39 13.81 78.96
CA LEU A 23 -6.09 15.22 79.13
C LEU A 23 -4.67 15.38 79.72
N SER A 24 -3.86 16.21 79.17
CA SER A 24 -3.13 17.29 79.92
C SER A 24 -1.96 17.87 79.15
N GLY A 25 -1.81 19.13 79.24
CA GLY A 25 -0.53 19.85 79.16
C GLY A 25 -0.33 20.74 77.94
N CYS A 26 -0.77 21.99 78.06
CA CYS A 26 -0.17 23.08 77.28
C CYS A 26 1.32 23.17 77.60
N SER A 27 2.18 22.93 76.60
CA SER A 27 3.48 23.56 76.54
C SER A 27 3.68 24.06 75.12
N SER A 28 3.73 25.36 74.96
CA SER A 28 4.13 26.08 73.73
C SER A 28 5.61 25.84 73.46
N GLY A 29 5.91 24.71 72.84
CA GLY A 29 7.21 24.44 72.25
C GLY A 29 7.02 24.47 70.73
N SER A 30 7.42 25.55 70.06
CA SER A 30 7.63 25.55 68.64
C SER A 30 8.76 24.54 68.31
N SER A 31 8.39 23.32 68.01
CA SER A 31 9.32 22.37 67.38
C SER A 31 9.59 22.83 65.93
N THR A 32 10.59 23.67 65.76
CA THR A 32 11.26 23.79 64.47
C THR A 32 11.94 22.45 64.20
N GLY A 33 11.22 21.52 63.59
CA GLY A 33 11.85 20.35 62.96
C GLY A 33 12.97 20.87 62.02
N PRO A 34 13.98 20.06 61.71
CA PRO A 34 15.07 20.52 60.86
C PRO A 34 14.48 21.06 59.55
N ILE A 35 14.69 22.37 59.34
CA ILE A 35 14.29 23.02 58.09
C ILE A 35 15.10 22.31 57.00
N GLY A 36 14.41 21.56 56.12
CA GLY A 36 15.07 20.90 55.00
C GLY A 36 15.85 21.92 54.16
N LEU A 37 16.91 21.48 53.52
CA LEU A 37 17.67 22.37 52.61
C LEU A 37 16.76 22.88 51.49
N PRO A 38 16.92 24.14 51.08
CA PRO A 38 16.21 24.68 49.94
C PRO A 38 16.32 23.76 48.73
N SER A 39 15.19 23.38 48.17
CA SER A 39 15.09 22.41 47.05
C SER A 39 13.91 22.79 46.15
N TYR A 40 13.85 22.15 44.98
CA TYR A 40 12.71 22.24 44.10
C TYR A 40 12.37 20.88 43.48
N THR A 41 11.15 20.72 43.02
CA THR A 41 10.69 19.58 42.23
C THR A 41 10.28 20.03 40.84
N LEU A 42 10.36 19.10 39.88
CA LEU A 42 9.75 19.27 38.55
C LEU A 42 8.49 18.42 38.45
N THR A 43 7.47 18.96 37.80
CA THR A 43 6.36 18.20 37.28
C THR A 43 6.18 18.50 35.80
N ALA A 44 5.78 17.51 35.02
CA ALA A 44 5.47 17.62 33.59
C ALA A 44 4.07 17.06 33.37
N ALA A 45 3.19 17.84 32.78
CA ALA A 45 1.91 17.35 32.32
C ALA A 45 2.13 16.37 31.14
N ALA A 46 1.19 15.46 30.88
CA ALA A 46 1.23 14.65 29.67
C ALA A 46 1.31 15.55 28.42
N LEU A 47 1.97 15.07 27.38
CA LEU A 47 1.98 15.76 26.08
C LEU A 47 0.55 15.82 25.52
N ASN A 48 0.20 16.96 24.95
CA ASN A 48 -1.09 17.20 24.33
C ASN A 48 -0.91 17.85 22.95
N PRO A 49 -1.30 17.13 21.87
CA PRO A 49 -1.77 15.76 21.82
C PRO A 49 -0.68 14.74 22.20
N GLY A 50 -1.06 13.57 22.74
CA GLY A 50 -0.12 12.48 23.08
C GLY A 50 0.36 11.70 21.85
N SER A 51 -0.30 11.88 20.72
CA SER A 51 0.07 11.34 19.41
C SER A 51 -0.03 12.41 18.33
N VAL A 52 0.95 12.46 17.44
CA VAL A 52 1.01 13.40 16.30
C VAL A 52 1.42 12.69 15.02
N THR A 53 0.97 13.20 13.89
CA THR A 53 1.56 12.85 12.59
C THR A 53 2.90 13.58 12.43
N ALA A 54 3.89 12.94 11.85
CA ALA A 54 5.19 13.52 11.53
C ALA A 54 5.03 14.88 10.80
N GLY A 55 5.82 15.85 11.19
CA GLY A 55 5.68 17.27 10.78
C GLY A 55 4.88 18.14 11.75
N ASN A 56 4.19 17.55 12.72
CA ASN A 56 3.43 18.30 13.73
C ASN A 56 4.13 18.34 15.08
N ALA A 57 3.61 19.16 16.01
CA ALA A 57 4.16 19.35 17.33
C ALA A 57 3.15 19.00 18.43
N SER A 58 3.69 18.68 19.61
CA SER A 58 2.95 18.46 20.85
C SER A 58 3.51 19.34 21.97
N THR A 59 2.71 19.67 22.97
CA THR A 59 3.11 20.53 24.07
C THR A 59 2.84 19.91 25.43
N SER A 60 3.66 20.34 26.43
CA SER A 60 3.47 19.97 27.84
C SER A 60 3.75 21.18 28.73
N THR A 61 3.00 21.34 29.83
CA THR A 61 3.32 22.32 30.86
C THR A 61 4.31 21.72 31.86
N ILE A 62 5.45 22.37 32.00
CA ILE A 62 6.47 22.03 32.98
C ILE A 62 6.36 23.02 34.14
N MET A 63 6.31 22.51 35.37
CA MET A 63 6.27 23.34 36.57
C MET A 63 7.51 23.10 37.43
N VAL A 64 8.13 24.18 37.86
CA VAL A 64 9.21 24.22 38.87
C VAL A 64 8.57 24.62 40.19
N ILE A 65 8.49 23.66 41.11
CA ILE A 65 7.79 23.86 42.41
C ILE A 65 8.83 24.00 43.50
N PRO A 66 8.98 25.21 44.11
CA PRO A 66 9.93 25.42 45.18
C PRO A 66 9.52 24.76 46.50
N ALA A 67 10.49 24.33 47.26
CA ALA A 67 10.34 23.76 48.60
C ALA A 67 11.41 24.35 49.56
N ASN A 68 11.09 24.36 50.84
CA ASN A 68 12.02 24.80 51.91
C ASN A 68 12.64 26.17 51.65
N GLY A 69 11.85 27.13 51.09
CA GLY A 69 12.33 28.49 50.85
C GLY A 69 13.30 28.65 49.67
N TYR A 70 13.29 27.72 48.74
CA TYR A 70 14.09 27.80 47.51
C TYR A 70 13.72 29.06 46.72
N THR A 71 14.74 29.80 46.31
CA THR A 71 14.66 30.91 45.34
C THR A 71 15.85 30.79 44.39
N GLY A 72 15.65 31.08 43.10
CA GLY A 72 16.72 30.97 42.11
C GLY A 72 16.22 30.85 40.68
N SER A 73 17.15 30.59 39.79
CA SER A 73 16.94 30.48 38.36
C SER A 73 17.17 29.02 37.94
N VAL A 74 16.17 28.34 37.44
CA VAL A 74 16.25 26.94 37.04
C VAL A 74 16.26 26.84 35.52
N SER A 75 17.39 26.43 34.95
CA SER A 75 17.52 26.10 33.51
C SER A 75 16.89 24.77 33.23
N LEU A 76 15.96 24.73 32.29
CA LEU A 76 15.32 23.50 31.80
C LEU A 76 16.06 22.97 30.57
N SER A 77 16.19 21.65 30.48
CA SER A 77 16.73 20.96 29.32
C SER A 77 15.87 19.74 28.99
N CYS A 78 15.90 19.31 27.73
CA CYS A 78 15.23 18.10 27.28
C CYS A 78 16.13 17.26 26.39
N SER A 79 15.96 15.93 26.45
CA SER A 79 16.67 14.99 25.60
C SER A 79 15.74 13.84 25.18
N MET A 80 15.99 13.29 24.01
CA MET A 80 15.34 12.07 23.54
C MET A 80 16.14 10.87 24.07
N ILE A 81 15.47 9.92 24.73
CA ILE A 81 16.12 8.72 25.27
C ILE A 81 15.94 7.54 24.31
N SER A 82 14.82 7.47 23.60
CA SER A 82 14.47 6.38 22.68
C SER A 82 13.64 6.89 21.52
N GLY A 83 13.61 6.14 20.44
CA GLY A 83 12.85 6.42 19.20
C GLY A 83 13.74 6.37 17.96
N GLY A 84 13.16 6.59 16.80
CA GLY A 84 13.82 6.59 15.49
C GLY A 84 14.67 7.83 15.20
N THR A 85 15.40 7.82 14.10
CA THR A 85 16.21 8.94 13.63
C THR A 85 15.75 9.39 12.24
N PRO A 86 15.50 10.68 11.98
CA PRO A 86 15.73 11.83 12.87
C PRO A 86 14.72 11.87 14.03
N ALA A 87 15.22 12.15 15.23
CA ALA A 87 14.40 12.27 16.43
C ALA A 87 13.67 13.61 16.46
N PRO A 88 12.52 13.73 17.19
CA PRO A 88 11.89 15.01 17.47
C PRO A 88 12.85 15.98 18.16
N SER A 89 12.67 17.26 17.92
CA SER A 89 13.35 18.34 18.63
C SER A 89 12.48 18.88 19.77
N CYS A 90 13.09 19.53 20.78
CA CYS A 90 12.32 20.13 21.86
C CYS A 90 12.83 21.53 22.26
N SER A 91 11.92 22.39 22.68
CA SER A 91 12.20 23.75 23.14
C SER A 91 11.28 24.14 24.29
N PHE A 92 11.70 25.15 25.05
CA PHE A 92 10.94 25.71 26.17
C PHE A 92 10.57 27.17 25.91
N SER A 93 9.35 27.56 26.27
CA SER A 93 8.89 28.94 26.16
C SER A 93 9.66 29.86 27.09
N THR A 94 10.11 29.35 28.23
CA THR A 94 10.90 30.07 29.24
C THR A 94 11.93 29.12 29.84
N SER A 95 13.21 29.40 29.62
CA SER A 95 14.34 28.76 30.30
C SER A 95 15.49 29.76 30.31
N PRO A 96 16.00 30.13 31.50
CA PRO A 96 15.65 29.64 32.85
C PRO A 96 14.30 30.15 33.40
N VAL A 97 13.68 29.35 34.27
CA VAL A 97 12.48 29.71 35.04
C VAL A 97 12.92 30.36 36.34
N MET A 98 12.46 31.57 36.58
CA MET A 98 12.78 32.36 37.80
C MET A 98 11.81 32.02 38.94
N ILE A 99 12.37 31.66 40.10
CA ILE A 99 11.62 31.40 41.34
C ILE A 99 11.99 32.48 42.35
N THR A 100 11.03 33.34 42.67
CA THR A 100 11.25 34.48 43.58
C THR A 100 10.57 34.31 44.94
N GLY A 101 9.83 33.22 45.15
CA GLY A 101 9.11 32.93 46.39
C GLY A 101 8.46 31.53 46.36
N ALA A 102 7.38 31.34 47.10
CA ALA A 102 6.70 30.05 47.21
C ALA A 102 5.83 29.68 46.00
N THR A 103 5.60 30.59 45.06
CA THR A 103 4.78 30.32 43.87
C THR A 103 5.56 29.53 42.84
N PRO A 104 5.01 28.42 42.32
CA PRO A 104 5.64 27.67 41.23
C PRO A 104 5.84 28.51 39.98
N GLY A 105 7.00 28.34 39.33
CA GLY A 105 7.24 28.86 37.98
C GLY A 105 6.86 27.86 36.92
N THR A 106 6.45 28.32 35.74
CA THR A 106 6.00 27.44 34.63
C THR A 106 6.75 27.74 33.35
N SER A 107 6.86 26.73 32.50
CA SER A 107 7.32 26.83 31.12
C SER A 107 6.55 25.82 30.24
N THR A 108 6.28 26.21 29.01
CA THR A 108 5.72 25.28 28.02
C THR A 108 6.88 24.59 27.29
N LEU A 109 6.92 23.27 27.38
CA LEU A 109 7.73 22.42 26.49
C LEU A 109 6.98 22.25 25.19
N THR A 110 7.65 22.48 24.06
CA THR A 110 7.19 22.09 22.72
C THR A 110 8.09 21.00 22.18
N VAL A 111 7.50 19.87 21.78
CA VAL A 111 8.18 18.77 21.09
C VAL A 111 7.72 18.79 19.63
N SER A 112 8.66 19.05 18.71
CA SER A 112 8.38 19.22 17.28
C SER A 112 8.95 18.04 16.49
N THR A 113 8.16 17.49 15.59
CA THR A 113 8.57 16.46 14.61
C THR A 113 8.79 17.10 13.23
N SER A 114 9.59 16.48 12.37
CA SER A 114 9.68 16.79 10.94
C SER A 114 8.86 15.76 10.14
N SER A 115 8.56 16.04 8.87
CA SER A 115 7.89 15.08 7.98
C SER A 115 8.69 13.78 7.78
N SER A 116 10.00 13.81 8.04
CA SER A 116 10.88 12.63 8.00
C SER A 116 11.07 11.95 9.36
N THR A 117 10.39 12.43 10.44
CA THR A 117 10.44 11.75 11.73
C THR A 117 9.76 10.38 11.62
N PRO A 118 10.47 9.26 11.92
CA PRO A 118 9.89 7.94 11.82
C PRO A 118 8.68 7.73 12.74
N GLY A 119 7.79 6.82 12.35
CA GLY A 119 6.72 6.32 13.22
C GLY A 119 7.28 5.63 14.45
N GLY A 120 6.52 5.63 15.54
CA GLY A 120 6.89 4.95 16.77
C GLY A 120 6.73 5.78 18.02
N ASN A 121 7.18 5.21 19.13
CA ASN A 121 7.13 5.85 20.45
C ASN A 121 8.46 6.50 20.81
N TYR A 122 8.40 7.74 21.21
CA TYR A 122 9.54 8.55 21.67
C TYR A 122 9.42 8.81 23.16
N THR A 123 10.51 8.62 23.88
CA THR A 123 10.63 8.99 25.31
C THR A 123 11.45 10.25 25.45
N ILE A 124 10.85 11.28 26.02
CA ILE A 124 11.44 12.59 26.23
C ILE A 124 11.77 12.73 27.72
N THR A 125 13.00 13.07 28.07
CA THR A 125 13.39 13.40 29.43
C THR A 125 13.53 14.89 29.59
N VAL A 126 12.86 15.46 30.59
CA VAL A 126 12.96 16.86 31.00
C VAL A 126 13.76 16.93 32.31
N ALA A 127 14.83 17.67 32.27
CA ALA A 127 15.69 17.91 33.44
C ALA A 127 15.76 19.40 33.79
N GLY A 128 16.13 19.69 35.03
CA GLY A 128 16.35 21.04 35.50
C GLY A 128 17.66 21.17 36.28
N SER A 129 18.32 22.33 36.20
CA SER A 129 19.53 22.62 36.97
C SER A 129 19.56 24.11 37.32
N ASP A 130 19.89 24.45 38.57
CA ASP A 130 20.11 25.84 38.94
C ASP A 130 21.57 26.28 38.71
N ALA A 131 21.87 27.53 39.00
CA ALA A 131 23.22 28.09 38.86
C ALA A 131 24.28 27.41 39.73
N LYS A 132 23.88 26.60 40.71
CA LYS A 132 24.75 25.83 41.61
C LYS A 132 24.78 24.34 41.24
N ASN A 133 24.23 23.99 40.09
CA ASN A 133 24.05 22.60 39.64
C ASN A 133 23.11 21.76 40.54
N LEU A 134 22.21 22.38 41.29
CA LEU A 134 21.21 21.69 42.07
C LEU A 134 20.17 21.11 41.11
N ALA A 135 20.01 19.80 41.15
CA ALA A 135 18.96 19.06 40.40
C ALA A 135 17.62 19.07 41.16
N PRO A 136 16.49 18.82 40.48
CA PRO A 136 15.21 18.65 41.15
C PRO A 136 15.27 17.47 42.12
N SER A 137 14.70 17.64 43.31
CA SER A 137 14.75 16.61 44.37
C SER A 137 13.97 15.34 44.03
N ASN A 138 13.07 15.39 43.06
CA ASN A 138 12.33 14.23 42.52
C ASN A 138 12.91 13.72 41.20
N GLY A 139 14.08 14.22 40.76
CA GLY A 139 14.75 13.82 39.53
C GLY A 139 14.13 14.40 38.25
N ALA A 140 14.66 13.96 37.12
CA ALA A 140 14.13 14.30 35.81
C ALA A 140 12.75 13.65 35.58
N GLN A 141 11.95 14.30 34.75
CA GLN A 141 10.61 13.83 34.37
C GLN A 141 10.65 13.19 32.99
N THR A 142 9.85 12.16 32.76
CA THR A 142 9.73 11.49 31.46
C THR A 142 8.34 11.69 30.87
N LEU A 143 8.30 11.91 29.56
CA LEU A 143 7.10 12.07 28.76
C LEU A 143 7.17 11.10 27.58
N SER A 144 6.00 10.66 27.08
CA SER A 144 5.89 9.83 25.88
C SER A 144 5.16 10.58 24.78
N LEU A 145 5.68 10.49 23.56
CA LEU A 145 5.04 10.94 22.33
C LEU A 145 4.96 9.79 21.35
N THR A 146 3.78 9.52 20.81
CA THR A 146 3.61 8.61 19.67
C THR A 146 3.62 9.43 18.38
N THR A 147 4.42 9.03 17.40
CA THR A 147 4.44 9.66 16.07
C THR A 147 3.94 8.67 15.04
N ALA A 148 2.97 9.08 14.22
CA ALA A 148 2.60 8.38 13.00
C ALA A 148 3.49 8.87 11.85
N ALA A 149 4.09 7.95 11.11
CA ALA A 149 4.88 8.27 9.93
C ALA A 149 4.02 8.86 8.80
N VAL A 150 4.66 9.54 7.86
CA VAL A 150 4.06 10.02 6.61
C VAL A 150 4.68 9.26 5.47
N ILE A 151 3.86 8.61 4.64
CA ILE A 151 4.27 8.09 3.34
C ILE A 151 4.45 9.28 2.40
N GLN A 152 5.60 9.33 1.72
CA GLN A 152 5.97 10.43 0.81
C GLN A 152 6.14 9.94 -0.63
N HIS A 153 6.34 8.63 -0.81
CA HIS A 153 6.45 7.99 -2.10
C HIS A 153 5.52 6.77 -2.15
N ILE A 154 4.79 6.63 -3.24
CA ILE A 154 3.97 5.45 -3.54
C ILE A 154 4.44 4.91 -4.89
N VAL A 155 4.87 3.66 -4.90
CA VAL A 155 5.28 2.96 -6.11
C VAL A 155 4.31 1.82 -6.35
N VAL A 156 3.60 1.85 -7.46
CA VAL A 156 2.64 0.81 -7.84
C VAL A 156 3.28 0.01 -8.96
N ILE A 157 3.59 -1.26 -8.68
CA ILE A 157 4.18 -2.20 -9.63
C ILE A 157 3.08 -3.12 -10.10
N PHE A 158 2.81 -3.12 -11.39
CA PHE A 158 1.91 -4.07 -12.02
C PHE A 158 2.70 -5.23 -12.60
N GLN A 159 2.10 -6.40 -12.51
CA GLN A 159 2.45 -7.62 -13.21
C GLN A 159 1.22 -8.10 -13.99
N GLU A 160 1.33 -9.16 -14.74
CA GLU A 160 0.34 -9.53 -15.73
C GLU A 160 -0.22 -10.92 -15.49
N ASN A 161 -1.54 -11.01 -15.51
CA ASN A 161 -2.36 -12.17 -15.83
C ASN A 161 -2.22 -13.35 -14.86
N ARG A 162 -2.40 -13.12 -13.54
CA ARG A 162 -2.38 -14.22 -12.54
C ARG A 162 -3.42 -14.05 -11.44
N THR A 163 -3.98 -15.18 -11.00
CA THR A 163 -4.81 -15.24 -9.80
C THR A 163 -4.00 -15.63 -8.56
N PRO A 164 -4.49 -15.35 -7.35
CA PRO A 164 -3.90 -15.87 -6.12
C PRO A 164 -3.81 -17.41 -6.10
N ASP A 165 -4.83 -18.11 -6.59
CA ASP A 165 -4.83 -19.58 -6.65
C ASP A 165 -3.79 -20.13 -7.64
N ASN A 166 -3.54 -19.40 -8.73
CA ASN A 166 -2.52 -19.76 -9.71
C ASN A 166 -1.10 -19.48 -9.23
N LEU A 167 -0.86 -18.35 -8.56
CA LEU A 167 0.50 -17.88 -8.30
C LEU A 167 1.01 -18.14 -6.87
N PHE A 168 0.12 -18.18 -5.85
CA PHE A 168 0.54 -18.16 -4.43
C PHE A 168 0.29 -19.50 -3.71
N GLN A 169 0.62 -20.63 -4.33
CA GLN A 169 0.61 -21.94 -3.69
C GLN A 169 1.75 -22.08 -2.64
N ASP A 170 1.83 -21.11 -1.74
CA ASP A 170 2.83 -21.05 -0.68
C ASP A 170 2.30 -21.73 0.60
N PRO A 171 2.96 -22.81 1.10
CA PRO A 171 2.54 -23.47 2.32
C PRO A 171 2.56 -22.59 3.57
N VAL A 172 3.41 -21.55 3.62
CA VAL A 172 3.50 -20.64 4.77
C VAL A 172 2.30 -19.70 4.79
N LEU A 173 1.97 -19.08 3.67
CA LEU A 173 0.80 -18.20 3.55
C LEU A 173 -0.50 -18.98 3.80
N ILE A 174 -0.67 -20.16 3.18
CA ILE A 174 -1.85 -21.02 3.39
C ILE A 174 -1.99 -21.42 4.86
N LYS A 175 -0.91 -21.81 5.50
CA LYS A 175 -0.91 -22.14 6.93
C LYS A 175 -1.28 -20.95 7.81
N ASN A 176 -0.90 -19.75 7.41
CA ASN A 176 -1.20 -18.51 8.12
C ASN A 176 -2.61 -17.97 7.82
N GLY A 177 -3.37 -18.65 6.96
CA GLY A 177 -4.77 -18.38 6.71
C GLY A 177 -5.09 -17.69 5.38
N ALA A 178 -4.12 -17.58 4.45
CA ALA A 178 -4.40 -17.07 3.11
C ALA A 178 -5.41 -17.98 2.41
N ASP A 179 -6.39 -17.37 1.75
CA ASP A 179 -7.46 -18.07 1.07
C ASP A 179 -7.02 -18.46 -0.35
N ILE A 180 -6.27 -19.56 -0.42
CA ILE A 180 -5.69 -20.13 -1.64
C ILE A 180 -6.21 -21.56 -1.79
N ALA A 181 -6.90 -21.82 -2.90
CA ALA A 181 -7.42 -23.16 -3.20
C ALA A 181 -6.37 -24.06 -3.88
N GLN A 182 -6.46 -25.36 -3.58
CA GLN A 182 -5.63 -26.40 -4.21
C GLN A 182 -6.44 -27.26 -5.20
N SER A 183 -7.72 -26.95 -5.35
CA SER A 183 -8.62 -27.61 -6.30
C SER A 183 -9.79 -26.71 -6.63
N GLY A 184 -10.39 -26.93 -7.78
CA GLY A 184 -11.59 -26.26 -8.22
C GLY A 184 -12.67 -27.23 -8.67
N VAL A 185 -13.77 -26.69 -9.17
CA VAL A 185 -14.88 -27.48 -9.74
C VAL A 185 -15.04 -27.09 -11.21
N ASN A 186 -15.22 -28.05 -12.10
CA ASN A 186 -15.47 -27.81 -13.52
C ASN A 186 -16.97 -27.77 -13.84
N SER A 187 -17.33 -27.44 -15.08
CA SER A 187 -18.71 -27.35 -15.58
C SER A 187 -19.51 -28.68 -15.50
N LEU A 188 -18.83 -29.80 -15.31
CA LEU A 188 -19.43 -31.10 -15.06
C LEU A 188 -19.56 -31.43 -13.57
N HIS A 189 -19.33 -30.46 -12.70
CA HIS A 189 -19.32 -30.58 -11.23
C HIS A 189 -18.30 -31.59 -10.69
N GLN A 190 -17.18 -31.78 -11.42
CA GLN A 190 -16.07 -32.65 -11.00
C GLN A 190 -15.03 -31.79 -10.27
N THR A 191 -14.50 -32.32 -9.19
CA THR A 191 -13.37 -31.67 -8.50
C THR A 191 -12.09 -31.91 -9.30
N ILE A 192 -11.42 -30.83 -9.67
CA ILE A 192 -10.13 -30.82 -10.38
C ILE A 192 -9.06 -30.32 -9.41
N THR A 193 -8.05 -31.13 -9.14
CA THR A 193 -6.88 -30.69 -8.35
C THR A 193 -5.99 -29.83 -9.25
N LEU A 194 -5.55 -28.68 -8.76
CA LEU A 194 -4.61 -27.82 -9.47
C LEU A 194 -3.27 -28.54 -9.66
N SER A 195 -2.67 -28.39 -10.84
CA SER A 195 -1.40 -29.02 -11.20
C SER A 195 -0.31 -27.97 -11.46
N PRO A 196 0.97 -28.27 -11.22
CA PRO A 196 2.04 -27.29 -11.42
C PRO A 196 2.35 -27.03 -12.89
N ILE A 197 2.71 -25.77 -13.20
CA ILE A 197 3.23 -25.31 -14.50
C ILE A 197 4.42 -24.40 -14.24
N ASP A 198 5.42 -24.38 -15.13
CA ASP A 198 6.54 -23.44 -15.03
C ASP A 198 6.08 -22.02 -15.39
N LEU A 199 6.60 -21.00 -14.70
CA LEU A 199 6.30 -19.60 -15.01
C LEU A 199 6.86 -19.23 -16.39
N GLY A 200 8.14 -19.50 -16.59
CA GLY A 200 8.86 -19.07 -17.77
C GLY A 200 8.69 -20.00 -18.95
N THR A 201 8.74 -19.40 -20.12
CA THR A 201 8.53 -20.06 -21.39
C THR A 201 9.80 -20.27 -22.18
N ALA A 202 10.93 -20.31 -21.51
CA ALA A 202 12.22 -20.45 -22.19
C ALA A 202 12.19 -21.49 -23.34
N GLY A 203 11.79 -21.03 -24.50
CA GLY A 203 11.99 -21.55 -25.87
C GLY A 203 11.69 -23.02 -26.19
N ALA A 204 11.40 -23.85 -25.24
CA ALA A 204 11.24 -25.30 -25.42
C ALA A 204 10.25 -25.94 -24.45
N ASN A 205 9.55 -25.18 -23.62
CA ASN A 205 8.56 -25.79 -22.74
C ASN A 205 7.24 -25.98 -23.52
N PRO A 206 6.84 -27.23 -23.81
CA PRO A 206 5.62 -27.51 -24.56
C PRO A 206 4.34 -27.19 -23.76
N GLN A 207 4.45 -26.73 -22.53
CA GLN A 207 3.34 -26.38 -21.65
C GLN A 207 3.04 -24.89 -21.63
N ASN A 208 3.79 -24.10 -22.42
CA ASN A 208 3.53 -22.70 -22.55
C ASN A 208 2.34 -22.46 -23.47
N TYR A 209 1.30 -21.90 -22.94
CA TYR A 209 0.10 -21.49 -23.65
C TYR A 209 -0.54 -20.35 -22.84
N ASP A 210 -1.22 -19.49 -23.53
CA ASP A 210 -2.08 -18.52 -22.93
C ASP A 210 -3.54 -18.97 -22.94
N LEU A 211 -4.34 -18.37 -22.05
CA LEU A 211 -5.77 -18.62 -21.93
C LEU A 211 -6.52 -17.34 -22.25
N SER A 212 -7.67 -17.47 -22.95
CA SER A 212 -8.51 -16.30 -23.14
C SER A 212 -8.94 -15.71 -21.80
N HIS A 213 -8.77 -14.42 -21.66
CA HIS A 213 -9.23 -13.63 -20.54
C HIS A 213 -10.14 -12.47 -20.98
N ALA A 214 -10.69 -12.57 -22.20
CA ALA A 214 -11.76 -11.73 -22.70
C ALA A 214 -12.99 -11.77 -21.79
N HIS A 215 -13.87 -10.78 -21.87
CA HIS A 215 -15.10 -10.74 -21.08
C HIS A 215 -15.95 -12.01 -21.20
N SER A 216 -16.01 -12.62 -22.38
CA SER A 216 -16.71 -13.89 -22.58
C SER A 216 -16.13 -15.06 -21.77
N ALA A 217 -14.80 -15.08 -21.55
CA ALA A 217 -14.13 -16.04 -20.70
C ALA A 217 -14.45 -15.78 -19.22
N PHE A 218 -14.48 -14.50 -18.81
CA PHE A 218 -14.94 -14.11 -17.48
C PHE A 218 -16.36 -14.64 -17.20
N VAL A 219 -17.31 -14.38 -18.10
CA VAL A 219 -18.71 -14.83 -17.96
C VAL A 219 -18.77 -16.36 -17.82
N SER A 220 -17.95 -17.08 -18.61
CA SER A 220 -17.90 -18.54 -18.57
C SER A 220 -17.44 -19.07 -17.21
N MET A 221 -16.32 -18.60 -16.68
CA MET A 221 -15.79 -19.05 -15.38
C MET A 221 -16.67 -18.59 -14.22
N TYR A 222 -17.19 -17.37 -14.27
CA TYR A 222 -18.05 -16.80 -13.22
C TYR A 222 -19.33 -17.62 -13.01
N ASP A 223 -19.99 -18.04 -14.08
CA ASP A 223 -21.28 -18.76 -14.09
C ASP A 223 -22.26 -18.30 -12.99
N GLY A 224 -22.48 -16.98 -12.93
CA GLY A 224 -23.36 -16.39 -11.91
C GLY A 224 -22.88 -16.56 -10.46
N GLY A 225 -21.58 -16.65 -10.26
CA GLY A 225 -20.93 -16.78 -8.94
C GLY A 225 -20.64 -18.22 -8.51
N LYS A 226 -20.84 -19.23 -9.36
CA LYS A 226 -20.54 -20.63 -9.02
C LYS A 226 -19.07 -20.99 -9.19
N MET A 227 -18.34 -20.25 -10.02
CA MET A 227 -16.91 -20.47 -10.30
C MET A 227 -16.62 -21.88 -10.83
N ASP A 228 -17.52 -22.46 -11.62
CA ASP A 228 -17.42 -23.83 -12.11
C ASP A 228 -17.30 -23.97 -13.64
N GLY A 229 -17.11 -22.84 -14.35
CA GLY A 229 -16.99 -22.82 -15.80
C GLY A 229 -15.58 -22.58 -16.35
N ALA A 230 -14.53 -22.68 -15.53
CA ALA A 230 -13.16 -22.42 -15.98
C ALA A 230 -12.71 -23.35 -17.13
N ASP A 231 -13.16 -24.61 -17.14
CA ASP A 231 -12.88 -25.60 -18.21
C ASP A 231 -13.48 -25.24 -19.58
N LEU A 232 -14.34 -24.21 -19.63
CA LEU A 232 -14.94 -23.71 -20.88
C LEU A 232 -14.09 -22.61 -21.53
N ILE A 233 -13.07 -22.10 -20.83
CA ILE A 233 -12.17 -21.06 -21.34
C ILE A 233 -11.23 -21.67 -22.40
N PRO A 234 -11.19 -21.13 -23.62
CA PRO A 234 -10.26 -21.58 -24.64
C PRO A 234 -8.83 -21.09 -24.38
N CYS A 235 -7.87 -21.70 -25.05
CA CYS A 235 -6.55 -21.07 -25.19
C CYS A 235 -6.59 -19.89 -26.17
N SER A 236 -5.67 -18.96 -26.03
CA SER A 236 -5.50 -17.79 -26.88
C SER A 236 -4.12 -17.85 -27.58
N PRO A 237 -3.94 -17.24 -28.74
CA PRO A 237 -4.97 -16.77 -29.68
C PRO A 237 -5.64 -17.91 -30.45
N ALA A 238 -5.14 -19.13 -30.30
CA ALA A 238 -5.72 -20.32 -30.92
C ALA A 238 -6.79 -20.90 -30.00
N ALA A 239 -8.03 -21.03 -30.46
CA ALA A 239 -9.14 -21.55 -29.67
C ALA A 239 -8.91 -22.96 -29.11
N ASN A 240 -7.89 -23.69 -29.59
CA ASN A 240 -7.48 -24.99 -29.08
C ASN A 240 -6.11 -24.91 -28.43
N CYS A 241 -6.03 -25.35 -27.19
CA CYS A 241 -4.76 -25.48 -26.50
C CYS A 241 -3.79 -26.44 -27.24
N PRO A 242 -2.47 -26.25 -27.06
CA PRO A 242 -1.48 -27.12 -27.65
C PRO A 242 -1.75 -28.61 -27.34
N PRO A 243 -1.45 -29.54 -28.25
CA PRO A 243 -1.75 -30.97 -28.06
C PRO A 243 -1.11 -31.62 -26.84
N ASN A 244 -0.12 -30.97 -26.29
CA ASN A 244 0.64 -31.36 -25.09
C ASN A 244 0.31 -30.53 -23.86
N ALA A 245 -0.67 -29.62 -23.91
CA ALA A 245 -1.19 -28.95 -22.73
C ALA A 245 -1.75 -29.95 -21.71
N HIS A 246 -1.84 -29.54 -20.46
CA HIS A 246 -2.50 -30.35 -19.45
C HIS A 246 -3.96 -30.62 -19.79
N ALA A 247 -4.50 -31.74 -19.26
CA ALA A 247 -5.88 -32.13 -19.52
C ALA A 247 -6.92 -31.08 -19.05
N ASN A 248 -6.55 -30.28 -18.05
CA ASN A 248 -7.35 -29.17 -17.52
C ASN A 248 -6.45 -27.93 -17.49
N PRO A 249 -6.21 -27.29 -18.64
CA PRO A 249 -5.20 -26.24 -18.77
C PRO A 249 -5.47 -25.00 -17.92
N GLN A 250 -6.71 -24.74 -17.53
CA GLN A 250 -7.09 -23.59 -16.70
C GLN A 250 -6.82 -23.83 -15.20
N PHE A 251 -6.76 -25.11 -14.76
CA PHE A 251 -6.57 -25.50 -13.36
C PHE A 251 -5.10 -25.76 -13.04
N MET A 252 -4.26 -24.74 -13.31
CA MET A 252 -2.83 -24.82 -13.07
C MET A 252 -2.38 -23.82 -12.00
N TYR A 253 -1.26 -24.13 -11.35
CA TYR A 253 -0.55 -23.18 -10.51
C TYR A 253 0.93 -23.12 -10.88
N VAL A 254 1.54 -21.97 -10.73
CA VAL A 254 2.97 -21.78 -11.02
C VAL A 254 3.83 -22.52 -10.00
N ASN A 255 4.87 -23.21 -10.48
CA ASN A 255 5.83 -23.89 -9.61
C ASN A 255 6.35 -22.94 -8.53
N PRO A 256 6.23 -23.28 -7.23
CA PRO A 256 6.71 -22.46 -6.14
C PRO A 256 8.18 -22.04 -6.24
N SER A 257 9.04 -22.86 -6.89
CA SER A 257 10.45 -22.54 -7.12
C SER A 257 10.65 -21.30 -7.98
N ASP A 258 9.74 -21.02 -8.90
CA ASP A 258 9.88 -19.95 -9.88
C ASP A 258 9.49 -18.58 -9.31
N VAL A 259 8.66 -18.59 -8.27
CA VAL A 259 8.05 -17.38 -7.66
C VAL A 259 8.49 -17.12 -6.22
N GLN A 260 9.59 -17.74 -5.78
CA GLN A 260 10.13 -17.56 -4.42
C GLN A 260 10.32 -16.09 -4.00
N PRO A 261 10.72 -15.15 -4.88
CA PRO A 261 10.82 -13.75 -4.49
C PRO A 261 9.46 -13.13 -4.09
N TYR A 262 8.37 -13.51 -4.74
CA TYR A 262 7.02 -13.06 -4.35
C TYR A 262 6.61 -13.63 -2.99
N PHE A 263 6.89 -14.92 -2.75
CA PHE A 263 6.62 -15.52 -1.44
C PHE A 263 7.41 -14.83 -0.33
N ALA A 264 8.69 -14.54 -0.57
CA ALA A 264 9.52 -13.84 0.41
C ALA A 264 8.98 -12.44 0.75
N LEU A 265 8.40 -11.73 -0.22
CA LEU A 265 7.73 -10.45 -0.01
C LEU A 265 6.42 -10.61 0.79
N ALA A 266 5.56 -11.53 0.37
CA ALA A 266 4.28 -11.79 1.01
C ALA A 266 4.41 -12.31 2.44
N GLU A 267 5.41 -13.16 2.71
CA GLU A 267 5.72 -13.67 4.05
C GLU A 267 6.27 -12.61 5.00
N GLN A 268 7.01 -11.62 4.49
CA GLN A 268 7.65 -10.59 5.31
C GLN A 268 6.76 -9.38 5.57
N TYR A 269 5.90 -9.04 4.61
CA TYR A 269 5.07 -7.84 4.62
C TYR A 269 3.57 -8.20 4.63
N THR A 270 2.73 -7.40 4.01
CA THR A 270 1.29 -7.68 3.93
C THR A 270 0.95 -8.37 2.61
N PHE A 271 0.24 -9.47 2.69
CA PHE A 271 -0.40 -10.15 1.56
C PHE A 271 -1.91 -9.92 1.60
N GLY A 272 -2.51 -9.45 0.50
CA GLY A 272 -3.96 -9.31 0.37
C GLY A 272 -4.54 -10.44 -0.47
N ASP A 273 -5.40 -11.26 0.12
CA ASP A 273 -6.04 -12.39 -0.56
C ASP A 273 -7.46 -12.07 -1.08
N ARG A 274 -7.83 -10.79 -1.05
CA ARG A 274 -9.13 -10.27 -1.52
C ARG A 274 -8.96 -9.01 -2.38
N MET A 275 -7.90 -8.95 -3.18
CA MET A 275 -7.74 -7.96 -4.24
C MET A 275 -8.46 -8.44 -5.49
N PHE A 276 -9.27 -7.59 -6.10
CA PHE A 276 -10.02 -7.89 -7.31
C PHE A 276 -9.63 -6.90 -8.40
N GLN A 277 -9.48 -7.35 -9.63
CA GLN A 277 -9.47 -6.44 -10.77
C GLN A 277 -10.83 -5.72 -10.85
N THR A 278 -10.83 -4.48 -11.33
CA THR A 278 -12.04 -3.67 -11.32
C THR A 278 -12.92 -3.89 -12.55
N ASN A 279 -12.33 -4.35 -13.66
CA ASN A 279 -13.02 -4.71 -14.91
C ASN A 279 -13.28 -6.22 -15.00
N GLU A 280 -14.18 -6.62 -15.90
CA GLU A 280 -14.55 -8.01 -16.18
C GLU A 280 -13.91 -8.55 -17.48
N GLY A 281 -12.71 -8.08 -17.82
CA GLY A 281 -12.05 -8.39 -19.09
C GLY A 281 -10.54 -8.20 -19.02
N PRO A 282 -9.87 -8.09 -20.18
CA PRO A 282 -8.42 -8.14 -20.30
C PRO A 282 -7.71 -6.83 -19.92
N SER A 283 -6.42 -6.77 -20.29
CA SER A 283 -5.45 -5.78 -19.81
C SER A 283 -5.76 -4.34 -20.21
N PHE A 284 -6.20 -4.05 -21.45
CA PHE A 284 -6.40 -2.65 -21.85
C PHE A 284 -7.36 -1.89 -20.92
N PRO A 285 -8.58 -2.37 -20.64
CA PRO A 285 -9.45 -1.72 -19.67
C PRO A 285 -8.88 -1.75 -18.25
N ALA A 286 -8.20 -2.81 -17.83
CA ALA A 286 -7.59 -2.90 -16.50
C ALA A 286 -6.61 -1.74 -16.27
N HIS A 287 -5.72 -1.47 -17.22
CA HIS A 287 -4.76 -0.37 -17.14
C HIS A 287 -5.44 1.02 -17.14
N GLN A 288 -6.61 1.19 -17.76
CA GLN A 288 -7.38 2.44 -17.62
C GLN A 288 -7.92 2.61 -16.18
N PHE A 289 -8.44 1.55 -15.56
CA PHE A 289 -8.87 1.59 -14.16
C PHE A 289 -7.72 1.91 -13.20
N ILE A 290 -6.52 1.40 -13.46
CA ILE A 290 -5.31 1.65 -12.66
C ILE A 290 -4.92 3.14 -12.63
N LEU A 291 -5.13 3.86 -13.74
CA LEU A 291 -4.76 5.25 -13.87
C LEU A 291 -5.87 6.20 -13.45
N SER A 292 -7.12 5.83 -13.75
CA SER A 292 -8.26 6.74 -13.73
C SER A 292 -9.43 6.28 -12.87
N GLY A 293 -9.43 5.01 -12.44
CA GLY A 293 -10.58 4.43 -11.75
C GLY A 293 -11.79 4.17 -12.65
N THR A 294 -11.61 4.30 -13.96
CA THR A 294 -12.62 4.06 -14.98
C THR A 294 -11.97 3.76 -16.32
N SER A 295 -12.63 2.96 -17.15
CA SER A 295 -12.32 2.78 -18.57
C SER A 295 -13.39 3.44 -19.46
N ALA A 296 -14.17 4.39 -18.91
CA ALA A 296 -15.21 5.09 -19.64
C ALA A 296 -14.62 6.00 -20.72
N PRO A 297 -15.19 6.03 -21.93
CA PRO A 297 -14.67 6.89 -23.01
C PRO A 297 -14.71 8.38 -22.71
N THR A 298 -15.67 8.82 -21.89
CA THR A 298 -15.83 10.22 -21.46
C THR A 298 -16.32 10.28 -20.01
N ALA A 299 -16.12 11.41 -19.36
CA ALA A 299 -16.57 11.66 -17.99
C ALA A 299 -18.08 11.50 -17.74
N THR A 300 -18.90 11.42 -18.78
CA THR A 300 -20.35 11.27 -18.68
C THR A 300 -20.88 9.99 -19.29
N SER A 301 -20.00 9.12 -19.80
CA SER A 301 -20.38 7.81 -20.31
C SER A 301 -20.74 6.87 -19.15
N ASP A 302 -21.78 6.07 -19.35
CA ASP A 302 -22.13 4.91 -18.53
C ASP A 302 -21.70 3.58 -19.18
N LEU A 303 -20.92 3.66 -20.25
CA LEU A 303 -20.28 2.53 -20.91
C LEU A 303 -18.78 2.56 -20.62
N PHE A 304 -18.17 1.39 -20.51
CA PHE A 304 -16.76 1.20 -20.18
C PHE A 304 -16.07 0.35 -21.26
N ALA A 305 -14.80 0.59 -21.55
CA ALA A 305 -14.04 -0.36 -22.36
C ALA A 305 -13.98 -1.70 -21.62
N SER A 306 -14.22 -2.80 -22.35
CA SER A 306 -14.35 -4.15 -21.82
C SER A 306 -13.31 -5.13 -22.34
N GLU A 307 -12.74 -4.86 -23.52
CA GLU A 307 -11.87 -5.76 -24.25
C GLU A 307 -10.56 -5.09 -24.65
N ASN A 308 -9.57 -5.89 -25.07
CA ASN A 308 -8.43 -5.40 -25.82
C ASN A 308 -8.89 -4.87 -27.20
N MET A 309 -8.02 -4.13 -27.87
CA MET A 309 -8.39 -3.54 -29.14
C MET A 309 -8.46 -4.56 -30.26
N SER A 310 -9.36 -4.31 -31.19
CA SER A 310 -9.45 -5.04 -32.44
C SER A 310 -9.11 -4.14 -33.64
N GLY A 311 -8.57 -4.73 -34.72
CA GLY A 311 -8.28 -4.03 -35.98
C GLY A 311 -6.93 -3.31 -36.04
N GLY A 312 -6.08 -3.45 -35.03
CA GLY A 312 -4.71 -2.92 -35.02
C GLY A 312 -3.97 -3.31 -33.73
N SER A 313 -2.63 -3.35 -33.77
CA SER A 313 -1.75 -3.68 -32.64
C SER A 313 -1.24 -2.47 -31.86
N ILE A 314 -1.62 -1.25 -32.25
CA ILE A 314 -1.22 -0.02 -31.56
C ILE A 314 -2.41 0.50 -30.77
N ALA A 315 -2.17 0.74 -29.50
CA ALA A 315 -3.17 1.19 -28.54
C ALA A 315 -3.34 2.72 -28.49
N GLY A 316 -4.40 3.14 -27.84
CA GLY A 316 -4.62 4.51 -27.41
C GLY A 316 -4.91 5.49 -28.55
N CYS A 317 -4.64 6.76 -28.28
CA CYS A 317 -4.90 7.87 -29.22
C CYS A 317 -3.99 7.84 -30.46
N ILE A 318 -2.97 7.02 -30.46
CA ILE A 318 -2.08 6.83 -31.61
C ILE A 318 -2.37 5.54 -32.39
N ALA A 319 -3.45 4.86 -32.07
CA ALA A 319 -3.93 3.68 -32.78
C ALA A 319 -4.16 3.94 -34.26
N THR A 320 -4.03 2.92 -35.10
CA THR A 320 -4.32 3.03 -36.53
C THR A 320 -5.80 3.31 -36.78
N ALA A 321 -6.11 3.98 -37.89
CA ALA A 321 -7.49 4.24 -38.24
C ALA A 321 -8.26 2.92 -38.43
N GLY A 322 -9.38 2.78 -37.76
CA GLY A 322 -10.23 1.57 -37.77
C GLY A 322 -10.01 0.63 -36.58
N THR A 323 -8.99 0.88 -35.75
CA THR A 323 -8.86 0.20 -34.44
C THR A 323 -10.01 0.60 -33.53
N THR A 324 -10.62 -0.35 -32.85
CA THR A 324 -11.71 -0.13 -31.92
C THR A 324 -11.57 -0.98 -30.67
N VAL A 325 -12.18 -0.53 -29.59
CA VAL A 325 -12.35 -1.26 -28.34
C VAL A 325 -13.85 -1.46 -28.10
N GLU A 326 -14.24 -2.64 -27.61
CA GLU A 326 -15.63 -2.91 -27.24
C GLU A 326 -15.99 -2.23 -25.91
N LEU A 327 -17.28 -1.86 -25.81
CA LEU A 327 -17.83 -1.15 -24.64
C LEU A 327 -18.90 -1.99 -23.97
N ILE A 328 -18.84 -2.08 -22.66
CA ILE A 328 -19.77 -2.78 -21.78
C ILE A 328 -20.58 -1.80 -20.93
N SER A 329 -21.83 -2.13 -20.69
CA SER A 329 -22.72 -1.39 -19.80
C SER A 329 -22.51 -1.79 -18.33
N PRO A 330 -23.00 -1.00 -17.35
CA PRO A 330 -23.00 -1.37 -15.92
C PRO A 330 -23.73 -2.68 -15.60
N SER A 331 -24.52 -3.20 -16.54
CA SER A 331 -25.22 -4.50 -16.40
C SER A 331 -24.45 -5.67 -17.02
N GLY A 332 -23.20 -5.47 -17.44
CA GLY A 332 -22.38 -6.53 -18.03
C GLY A 332 -22.76 -6.90 -19.48
N VAL A 333 -23.34 -5.97 -20.24
CA VAL A 333 -23.74 -6.21 -21.64
C VAL A 333 -22.86 -5.40 -22.59
N GLU A 334 -22.09 -6.09 -23.41
CA GLU A 334 -21.33 -5.52 -24.52
C GLU A 334 -22.27 -5.17 -25.68
N SER A 335 -22.20 -3.94 -26.17
CA SER A 335 -23.20 -3.44 -27.12
C SER A 335 -22.70 -2.50 -28.20
N SER A 336 -21.48 -1.98 -28.08
CA SER A 336 -20.91 -1.01 -29.01
C SER A 336 -19.40 -1.01 -28.93
N SER A 337 -18.77 -0.38 -29.91
CA SER A 337 -17.32 -0.20 -29.94
C SER A 337 -16.95 1.21 -30.37
N GLN A 338 -15.77 1.70 -29.96
CA GLN A 338 -15.25 2.98 -30.41
C GLN A 338 -13.74 2.98 -30.55
N TYR A 339 -13.19 4.06 -31.12
CA TYR A 339 -11.75 4.29 -31.19
C TYR A 339 -11.16 4.46 -29.77
N PRO A 340 -10.03 3.82 -29.46
CA PRO A 340 -9.50 3.70 -28.09
C PRO A 340 -8.80 4.97 -27.59
N CYS A 341 -9.42 6.15 -27.74
CA CYS A 341 -8.91 7.41 -27.24
C CYS A 341 -9.99 8.08 -26.41
N PHE A 342 -9.73 8.26 -25.14
CA PHE A 342 -10.71 8.63 -24.11
C PHE A 342 -10.40 10.02 -23.55
N GLU A 343 -11.44 10.69 -23.00
CA GLU A 343 -11.26 11.99 -22.36
C GLU A 343 -12.09 12.08 -21.07
N HIS A 344 -11.39 11.99 -19.97
CA HIS A 344 -11.93 12.15 -18.61
C HIS A 344 -10.81 12.51 -17.64
N VAL A 345 -11.16 12.98 -16.44
CA VAL A 345 -10.20 13.28 -15.38
C VAL A 345 -9.49 12.00 -14.93
N THR A 346 -8.18 12.07 -14.79
CA THR A 346 -7.33 10.98 -14.32
C THR A 346 -6.73 11.33 -12.95
N LEU A 347 -6.12 10.36 -12.27
CA LEU A 347 -5.42 10.66 -11.02
C LEU A 347 -4.23 11.62 -11.24
N THR A 348 -3.64 11.62 -12.43
CA THR A 348 -2.52 12.52 -12.76
C THR A 348 -2.93 13.98 -12.75
N ASP A 349 -4.14 14.32 -13.20
CA ASP A 349 -4.68 15.68 -13.11
C ASP A 349 -4.78 16.18 -11.66
N LEU A 350 -5.21 15.29 -10.75
CA LEU A 350 -5.30 15.62 -9.33
C LEU A 350 -3.92 15.81 -8.69
N LEU A 351 -2.95 14.98 -9.10
CA LEU A 351 -1.57 15.10 -8.65
C LEU A 351 -0.95 16.42 -9.13
N ASP A 352 -1.13 16.78 -10.41
CA ASP A 352 -0.64 18.03 -10.99
C ASP A 352 -1.26 19.26 -10.33
N ALA A 353 -2.56 19.26 -10.12
CA ALA A 353 -3.27 20.35 -9.44
C ALA A 353 -2.75 20.55 -7.99
N LYS A 354 -2.24 19.50 -7.36
CA LYS A 354 -1.67 19.53 -6.02
C LYS A 354 -0.16 19.80 -6.00
N GLY A 355 0.51 19.69 -7.16
CA GLY A 355 1.97 19.79 -7.28
C GLY A 355 2.69 18.55 -6.72
N VAL A 356 2.04 17.38 -6.76
CA VAL A 356 2.62 16.08 -6.43
C VAL A 356 3.24 15.50 -7.69
N SER A 357 4.55 15.22 -7.64
CA SER A 357 5.26 14.66 -8.80
C SER A 357 4.83 13.23 -9.07
N TRP A 358 4.66 12.89 -10.36
CA TRP A 358 4.31 11.55 -10.77
C TRP A 358 5.12 11.10 -11.99
N ARG A 359 5.25 9.78 -12.18
CA ARG A 359 5.80 9.13 -13.36
C ARG A 359 5.08 7.84 -13.67
N TYR A 360 4.95 7.56 -14.95
CA TYR A 360 4.45 6.30 -15.48
C TYR A 360 5.56 5.67 -16.33
N TYR A 361 6.17 4.61 -15.79
CA TYR A 361 7.22 3.87 -16.47
C TYR A 361 6.60 2.76 -17.29
N ALA A 362 6.75 2.85 -18.61
CA ALA A 362 6.06 2.01 -19.57
C ALA A 362 7.03 1.29 -20.53
N PRO A 363 6.65 0.12 -21.08
CA PRO A 363 7.49 -0.62 -22.02
C PRO A 363 7.63 0.11 -23.36
N SER A 364 6.51 0.60 -23.91
CA SER A 364 6.48 1.28 -25.23
C SER A 364 5.27 2.22 -25.34
N ALA A 365 5.32 3.16 -26.28
CA ALA A 365 4.15 3.92 -26.69
C ALA A 365 3.26 3.06 -27.59
N GLY A 366 1.95 3.14 -27.38
CA GLY A 366 0.96 2.35 -28.13
C GLY A 366 0.84 0.89 -27.66
N SER A 367 1.43 0.54 -26.52
CA SER A 367 1.13 -0.73 -25.83
C SER A 367 -0.20 -0.64 -25.10
N ILE A 368 -0.97 -1.74 -25.08
CA ILE A 368 -2.21 -1.84 -24.32
C ILE A 368 -1.99 -1.60 -22.82
N TRP A 369 -0.78 -1.83 -22.33
CA TRP A 369 -0.38 -1.62 -20.94
C TRP A 369 0.04 -0.18 -20.62
N THR A 370 0.11 0.71 -21.62
CA THR A 370 0.49 2.12 -21.44
C THR A 370 -0.74 3.01 -21.36
N ALA A 371 -1.45 2.94 -20.24
CA ALA A 371 -2.71 3.67 -20.05
C ALA A 371 -2.69 5.15 -20.45
N PRO A 372 -1.62 5.94 -20.21
CA PRO A 372 -1.59 7.36 -20.58
C PRO A 372 -1.75 7.63 -22.07
N ASP A 373 -1.43 6.69 -22.97
CA ASP A 373 -1.58 6.90 -24.40
C ASP A 373 -3.04 6.88 -24.89
N ALA A 374 -3.94 6.28 -24.09
CA ALA A 374 -5.36 6.27 -24.35
C ALA A 374 -6.11 7.51 -23.82
N ILE A 375 -5.44 8.43 -23.14
CA ILE A 375 -6.05 9.65 -22.59
C ILE A 375 -5.66 10.85 -23.47
N GLU A 376 -6.67 11.49 -24.10
CA GLU A 376 -6.45 12.50 -25.12
C GLU A 376 -5.60 13.69 -24.63
N HIS A 377 -5.90 14.24 -23.45
CA HIS A 377 -5.17 15.39 -22.90
C HIS A 377 -3.74 15.03 -22.45
N ILE A 378 -3.44 13.78 -22.13
CA ILE A 378 -2.06 13.33 -21.82
C ILE A 378 -1.30 13.07 -23.09
N CYS A 379 -1.86 12.28 -24.02
CA CYS A 379 -1.20 11.88 -25.26
C CYS A 379 -1.04 13.06 -26.23
N GLN A 380 -2.09 13.86 -26.49
CA GLN A 380 -2.13 14.97 -27.45
C GLN A 380 -1.49 14.57 -28.78
N GLN A 381 -2.12 13.64 -29.49
CA GLN A 381 -1.54 13.02 -30.70
C GLN A 381 -1.12 14.03 -31.75
N ILE A 382 0.04 13.81 -32.35
CA ILE A 382 0.54 14.53 -33.52
C ILE A 382 1.05 13.56 -34.58
N THR A 383 1.18 14.02 -35.82
CA THR A 383 1.80 13.24 -36.89
C THR A 383 3.23 13.71 -37.13
N VAL A 384 4.19 12.82 -36.92
CA VAL A 384 5.62 13.05 -37.21
C VAL A 384 6.05 12.08 -38.30
N ASN A 385 6.46 12.61 -39.44
CA ASN A 385 6.90 11.80 -40.61
C ASN A 385 5.89 10.74 -41.06
N GLY A 386 4.59 11.00 -40.88
CA GLY A 386 3.51 10.08 -41.27
C GLY A 386 3.14 9.08 -40.18
N THR A 387 3.77 9.08 -39.01
CA THR A 387 3.45 8.23 -37.86
C THR A 387 2.76 9.06 -36.78
N LEU A 388 1.70 8.54 -36.19
CA LEU A 388 1.06 9.12 -35.01
C LEU A 388 1.94 8.92 -33.78
N THR A 389 2.10 9.97 -32.99
CA THR A 389 2.88 9.96 -31.74
C THR A 389 2.20 10.82 -30.68
N CYS A 390 2.36 10.49 -29.41
CA CYS A 390 1.97 11.34 -28.31
C CYS A 390 2.96 12.49 -28.10
N ASN A 391 2.46 13.71 -27.79
CA ASN A 391 3.30 14.92 -27.63
C ASN A 391 2.79 15.86 -26.51
N GLY A 392 1.84 15.44 -25.69
CA GLY A 392 1.38 16.27 -24.57
C GLY A 392 2.48 16.58 -23.56
N PRO A 393 2.37 17.67 -22.79
CA PRO A 393 3.38 18.01 -21.77
C PRO A 393 3.51 16.92 -20.71
N ASP A 394 2.41 16.31 -20.28
CA ASP A 394 2.41 15.22 -19.29
C ASP A 394 3.06 13.96 -19.87
N TRP A 395 2.73 13.64 -21.11
CA TRP A 395 3.42 12.58 -21.83
C TRP A 395 4.94 12.80 -21.87
N ALA A 396 5.36 13.99 -22.32
CA ALA A 396 6.78 14.29 -22.52
C ALA A 396 7.61 14.34 -21.23
N ASN A 397 6.99 14.69 -20.09
CA ASN A 397 7.68 14.88 -18.82
C ASN A 397 7.54 13.69 -17.87
N ASN A 398 6.43 12.96 -17.94
CA ASN A 398 6.04 12.02 -16.90
C ASN A 398 5.89 10.57 -17.41
N VAL A 399 5.66 10.34 -18.71
CA VAL A 399 5.66 8.97 -19.27
C VAL A 399 7.07 8.61 -19.72
N ILE A 400 7.65 7.62 -19.07
CA ILE A 400 9.06 7.26 -19.21
C ILE A 400 9.18 5.89 -19.88
N ILE A 401 9.90 5.84 -20.98
CA ILE A 401 10.18 4.64 -21.77
C ILE A 401 11.70 4.53 -21.95
N PRO A 402 12.34 3.39 -21.70
CA PRO A 402 11.75 2.13 -21.22
C PRO A 402 11.47 2.13 -19.70
N GLN A 403 10.65 1.17 -19.24
CA GLN A 403 10.28 0.97 -17.85
C GLN A 403 11.48 0.79 -16.90
N SER A 404 12.57 0.22 -17.38
CA SER A 404 13.79 -0.01 -16.58
C SER A 404 14.47 1.28 -16.11
N GLN A 405 14.07 2.45 -16.65
CA GLN A 405 14.54 3.75 -16.18
C GLN A 405 14.18 4.00 -14.70
N VAL A 406 13.12 3.35 -14.17
CA VAL A 406 12.77 3.44 -12.74
C VAL A 406 13.94 3.08 -11.84
N LEU A 407 14.70 2.04 -12.16
CA LEU A 407 15.87 1.60 -11.39
C LEU A 407 16.98 2.67 -11.39
N VAL A 408 17.19 3.33 -12.52
CA VAL A 408 18.15 4.43 -12.66
C VAL A 408 17.69 5.65 -11.85
N ASP A 409 16.42 5.98 -11.89
CA ASP A 409 15.85 7.11 -11.17
C ASP A 409 15.91 6.92 -9.65
N ILE A 410 15.66 5.70 -9.15
CA ILE A 410 15.84 5.36 -7.74
C ILE A 410 17.31 5.57 -7.33
N ALA A 411 18.25 5.01 -8.08
CA ALA A 411 19.68 5.12 -7.80
C ALA A 411 20.19 6.58 -7.80
N ASN A 412 19.61 7.43 -8.64
CA ASN A 412 19.96 8.85 -8.76
C ASN A 412 19.15 9.77 -7.84
N SER A 413 18.34 9.24 -6.93
CA SER A 413 17.45 10.03 -6.05
C SER A 413 16.46 10.92 -6.82
N GLN A 414 15.87 10.37 -7.90
CA GLN A 414 14.92 11.04 -8.80
C GLN A 414 13.55 10.36 -8.83
N LEU A 415 13.26 9.46 -7.88
CA LEU A 415 11.97 8.80 -7.76
C LEU A 415 10.86 9.82 -7.50
N ALA A 416 9.81 9.80 -8.31
CA ALA A 416 8.64 10.66 -8.14
C ALA A 416 7.85 10.28 -6.86
N GLN A 417 6.97 11.17 -6.40
CA GLN A 417 6.12 10.90 -5.25
C GLN A 417 5.08 9.79 -5.55
N VAL A 418 4.60 9.72 -6.78
CA VAL A 418 3.75 8.62 -7.25
C VAL A 418 4.38 8.05 -8.52
N SER A 419 4.57 6.74 -8.56
CA SER A 419 5.17 6.05 -9.71
C SER A 419 4.37 4.80 -10.04
N TRP A 420 3.91 4.67 -11.27
CA TRP A 420 3.42 3.43 -11.85
C TRP A 420 4.56 2.77 -12.61
N VAL A 421 4.75 1.48 -12.41
CA VAL A 421 5.82 0.71 -13.07
C VAL A 421 5.19 -0.51 -13.73
N ILE A 422 5.22 -0.51 -15.04
CA ILE A 422 4.61 -1.52 -15.90
C ILE A 422 5.75 -2.31 -16.56
N PRO A 423 5.76 -3.64 -16.53
CA PRO A 423 6.78 -4.45 -17.18
C PRO A 423 6.62 -4.43 -18.71
N ASP A 424 7.58 -4.99 -19.43
CA ASP A 424 7.32 -5.50 -20.78
C ASP A 424 6.92 -6.99 -20.72
N GLY A 425 6.57 -7.57 -21.86
CA GLY A 425 6.15 -8.96 -21.92
C GLY A 425 7.20 -9.94 -21.37
N ALA A 426 8.49 -9.70 -21.59
CA ALA A 426 9.56 -10.58 -21.10
C ALA A 426 9.69 -10.55 -19.57
N GLU A 427 9.52 -9.39 -18.96
CA GLU A 427 9.68 -9.12 -17.52
C GLU A 427 8.36 -9.26 -16.75
N SER A 428 7.25 -9.51 -17.45
CA SER A 428 5.93 -9.78 -16.88
C SER A 428 5.80 -11.22 -16.43
N ASP A 429 4.65 -11.56 -15.85
CA ASP A 429 4.23 -12.95 -15.58
C ASP A 429 3.24 -13.45 -16.63
N HIS A 430 2.96 -12.65 -17.68
CA HIS A 430 2.02 -12.98 -18.74
C HIS A 430 2.36 -14.30 -19.42
N ALA A 431 1.40 -15.20 -19.56
CA ALA A 431 1.61 -16.47 -20.22
C ALA A 431 2.05 -16.23 -21.68
N GLU A 432 2.85 -17.14 -22.25
CA GLU A 432 3.48 -17.07 -23.57
C GLU A 432 4.54 -15.97 -23.77
N SER A 433 4.37 -14.76 -23.26
CA SER A 433 5.31 -13.66 -23.50
C SER A 433 6.45 -13.58 -22.49
N ASN A 434 6.26 -14.05 -21.24
CA ASN A 434 7.27 -13.96 -20.19
C ASN A 434 8.46 -14.91 -20.39
N ASN A 435 9.60 -14.53 -19.83
CA ASN A 435 10.82 -15.33 -19.79
C ASN A 435 11.15 -15.89 -18.40
N GLY A 436 10.24 -15.74 -17.43
CA GLY A 436 10.41 -16.14 -16.02
C GLY A 436 11.14 -15.11 -15.16
N SER A 437 11.43 -13.91 -15.67
CA SER A 437 12.15 -12.88 -14.92
C SER A 437 11.26 -11.98 -14.06
N GLY A 438 9.93 -12.05 -14.17
CA GLY A 438 8.98 -11.19 -13.45
C GLY A 438 9.24 -11.09 -11.93
N PRO A 439 9.40 -12.21 -11.20
CA PRO A 439 9.73 -12.17 -9.77
C PRO A 439 11.06 -11.46 -9.47
N SER A 440 12.05 -11.56 -10.37
CA SER A 440 13.33 -10.84 -10.25
C SER A 440 13.20 -9.36 -10.56
N TRP A 441 12.38 -8.99 -11.56
CA TRP A 441 12.09 -7.61 -11.92
C TRP A 441 11.47 -6.85 -10.74
N VAL A 442 10.39 -7.38 -10.17
CA VAL A 442 9.75 -6.80 -8.99
C VAL A 442 10.72 -6.69 -7.82
N SER A 443 11.49 -7.77 -7.56
CA SER A 443 12.49 -7.76 -6.49
C SER A 443 13.62 -6.77 -6.73
N ALA A 444 14.03 -6.53 -7.96
CA ALA A 444 15.04 -5.52 -8.28
C ALA A 444 14.58 -4.12 -7.85
N ILE A 445 13.34 -3.74 -8.19
CA ILE A 445 12.75 -2.45 -7.81
C ILE A 445 12.63 -2.33 -6.29
N VAL A 446 12.09 -3.35 -5.64
CA VAL A 446 11.94 -3.38 -4.17
C VAL A 446 13.30 -3.29 -3.48
N ASN A 447 14.31 -4.01 -3.97
CA ASN A 447 15.66 -3.99 -3.41
C ASN A 447 16.35 -2.62 -3.59
N GLU A 448 16.20 -1.97 -4.75
CA GLU A 448 16.76 -0.63 -4.97
C GLU A 448 16.12 0.40 -4.03
N ILE A 449 14.79 0.39 -3.88
CA ILE A 449 14.09 1.26 -2.93
C ILE A 449 14.52 0.93 -1.50
N GLY A 450 14.53 -0.36 -1.13
CA GLY A 450 14.83 -0.84 0.21
C GLY A 450 16.24 -0.51 0.69
N ASN A 451 17.21 -0.44 -0.24
CA ASN A 451 18.61 -0.07 0.04
C ASN A 451 18.87 1.43 -0.09
N SER A 452 17.89 2.23 -0.45
CA SER A 452 18.00 3.67 -0.64
C SER A 452 17.41 4.46 0.55
N PRO A 453 17.63 5.77 0.64
CA PRO A 453 16.94 6.64 1.60
C PRO A 453 15.42 6.68 1.43
N TYR A 454 14.90 6.31 0.26
CA TYR A 454 13.46 6.24 0.00
C TYR A 454 12.73 5.23 0.86
N TRP A 455 13.43 4.15 1.31
CA TRP A 455 12.79 3.14 2.16
C TRP A 455 12.05 3.75 3.35
N ALA A 456 12.62 4.78 3.97
CA ALA A 456 12.08 5.36 5.20
C ALA A 456 10.63 5.85 5.11
N ASN A 457 10.12 6.15 3.92
CA ASN A 457 8.82 6.81 3.71
C ASN A 457 8.11 6.38 2.40
N THR A 458 8.45 5.19 1.89
CA THR A 458 7.83 4.63 0.67
C THR A 458 6.84 3.51 1.01
N ALA A 459 5.71 3.50 0.32
CA ALA A 459 4.84 2.36 0.17
C ALA A 459 4.98 1.81 -1.25
N ILE A 460 5.23 0.51 -1.39
CA ILE A 460 5.26 -0.22 -2.66
C ILE A 460 4.05 -1.13 -2.69
N ILE A 461 3.23 -1.00 -3.71
CA ILE A 461 2.04 -1.82 -3.94
C ILE A 461 2.31 -2.65 -5.17
N ILE A 462 2.27 -3.96 -5.04
CA ILE A 462 2.51 -4.93 -6.11
C ILE A 462 1.20 -5.67 -6.35
N THR A 463 0.70 -5.63 -7.58
CA THR A 463 -0.53 -6.32 -7.98
C THR A 463 -0.45 -6.73 -9.44
N TRP A 464 -1.43 -7.49 -9.90
CA TRP A 464 -1.57 -7.94 -11.28
C TRP A 464 -2.77 -7.24 -11.89
N ASP A 465 -2.75 -7.04 -13.20
CA ASP A 465 -3.78 -6.31 -13.92
C ASP A 465 -5.08 -7.12 -14.07
N ASP A 466 -4.96 -8.40 -14.47
CA ASP A 466 -6.09 -9.31 -14.59
C ASP A 466 -5.73 -10.77 -14.24
N TRP A 467 -6.70 -11.67 -14.36
CA TRP A 467 -6.58 -13.09 -13.95
C TRP A 467 -5.94 -14.00 -14.99
N GLY A 468 -5.82 -13.59 -16.27
CA GLY A 468 -5.20 -14.35 -17.34
C GLY A 468 -5.90 -15.69 -17.70
N GLY A 469 -7.20 -15.80 -17.52
CA GLY A 469 -7.94 -17.03 -17.76
C GLY A 469 -7.70 -18.16 -16.74
N TRP A 470 -6.81 -17.97 -15.76
CA TRP A 470 -6.49 -18.96 -14.74
C TRP A 470 -7.59 -19.08 -13.68
N TYR A 471 -7.83 -20.31 -13.24
CA TYR A 471 -8.83 -20.59 -12.20
C TYR A 471 -8.60 -19.78 -10.93
N ASP A 472 -9.71 -19.26 -10.40
CA ASP A 472 -9.82 -18.73 -9.03
C ASP A 472 -11.11 -19.26 -8.40
N HIS A 473 -11.08 -19.59 -7.10
CA HIS A 473 -12.23 -20.16 -6.42
C HIS A 473 -13.16 -19.14 -5.81
N VAL A 474 -12.75 -17.86 -5.70
CA VAL A 474 -13.53 -16.82 -4.99
C VAL A 474 -14.37 -16.03 -5.98
N PRO A 475 -15.69 -16.08 -5.89
CA PRO A 475 -16.55 -15.28 -6.77
C PRO A 475 -16.40 -13.79 -6.47
N PRO A 476 -16.29 -12.95 -7.52
CA PRO A 476 -16.33 -11.51 -7.37
C PRO A 476 -17.68 -11.01 -6.84
N LYS A 477 -17.65 -9.84 -6.20
CA LYS A 477 -18.82 -9.21 -5.59
C LYS A 477 -19.43 -8.17 -6.53
N VAL A 478 -20.75 -7.99 -6.41
CA VAL A 478 -21.45 -6.89 -7.09
C VAL A 478 -20.97 -5.54 -6.52
N ILE A 479 -20.67 -4.61 -7.40
CA ILE A 479 -20.30 -3.26 -7.06
C ILE A 479 -21.57 -2.46 -6.74
N ASN A 480 -21.64 -1.93 -5.53
CA ASN A 480 -22.74 -1.11 -5.02
C ASN A 480 -22.18 0.19 -4.44
N ASP A 481 -21.70 1.06 -5.31
CA ASP A 481 -21.07 2.33 -4.95
C ASP A 481 -22.05 3.50 -4.77
N GLY A 482 -23.33 3.31 -5.15
CA GLY A 482 -24.36 4.34 -5.08
C GLY A 482 -24.27 5.38 -6.22
N VAL A 483 -23.35 5.23 -7.17
CA VAL A 483 -23.22 6.02 -8.40
C VAL A 483 -23.58 5.18 -9.62
N SER A 484 -23.63 5.77 -10.81
CA SER A 484 -24.12 5.08 -12.02
C SER A 484 -23.17 3.99 -12.53
N TRP A 485 -21.85 4.20 -12.44
CA TRP A 485 -20.90 3.18 -12.80
C TRP A 485 -20.94 2.04 -11.77
N GLY A 486 -20.71 0.84 -12.16
CA GLY A 486 -20.62 -0.32 -11.29
C GLY A 486 -21.92 -0.83 -10.66
N SER A 487 -23.00 -0.08 -10.63
CA SER A 487 -24.26 -0.56 -10.07
C SER A 487 -24.84 -1.73 -10.87
N GLY A 488 -24.84 -2.93 -10.27
CA GLY A 488 -25.21 -4.18 -10.97
C GLY A 488 -24.05 -4.85 -11.72
N TYR A 489 -22.91 -4.19 -11.88
CA TYR A 489 -21.66 -4.72 -12.37
C TYR A 489 -20.96 -5.51 -11.26
N VAL A 490 -20.16 -6.50 -11.59
CA VAL A 490 -19.34 -7.20 -10.59
C VAL A 490 -17.87 -6.86 -10.80
N TYR A 491 -17.03 -7.06 -9.78
CA TYR A 491 -15.58 -7.03 -9.98
C TYR A 491 -15.16 -8.16 -10.93
N GLY A 492 -14.02 -8.01 -11.56
CA GLY A 492 -13.33 -9.15 -12.17
C GLY A 492 -12.82 -10.13 -11.13
N PHE A 493 -12.07 -11.13 -11.54
CA PHE A 493 -11.54 -12.13 -10.60
C PHE A 493 -10.46 -11.56 -9.71
N ARG A 494 -10.07 -12.34 -8.69
CA ARG A 494 -8.99 -11.93 -7.81
C ARG A 494 -7.66 -11.89 -8.56
N VAL A 495 -6.88 -10.88 -8.19
CA VAL A 495 -5.46 -10.75 -8.51
C VAL A 495 -4.67 -10.68 -7.19
N PRO A 496 -3.39 -11.10 -7.16
CA PRO A 496 -2.61 -10.99 -5.93
C PRO A 496 -2.34 -9.54 -5.53
N LEU A 497 -2.17 -9.30 -4.24
CA LEU A 497 -1.74 -8.01 -3.70
C LEU A 497 -0.64 -8.22 -2.68
N ILE A 498 0.49 -7.50 -2.84
CA ILE A 498 1.54 -7.42 -1.83
C ILE A 498 1.79 -5.94 -1.51
N VAL A 499 1.76 -5.59 -0.24
CA VAL A 499 2.06 -4.22 0.21
C VAL A 499 3.36 -4.24 1.01
N VAL A 500 4.40 -3.58 0.45
CA VAL A 500 5.76 -3.52 1.01
C VAL A 500 6.05 -2.11 1.47
N SER A 501 6.39 -1.95 2.73
CA SER A 501 6.73 -0.66 3.32
C SER A 501 7.46 -0.89 4.66
N PRO A 502 8.28 0.06 5.14
CA PRO A 502 8.75 0.01 6.52
C PRO A 502 7.60 0.05 7.53
N TYR A 503 6.40 0.43 7.11
CA TYR A 503 5.20 0.55 7.93
C TYR A 503 4.09 -0.44 7.54
N ALA A 504 4.33 -1.35 6.62
CA ALA A 504 3.41 -2.46 6.36
C ALA A 504 3.31 -3.38 7.60
N LYS A 505 2.17 -4.00 7.81
CA LYS A 505 2.03 -5.02 8.85
C LYS A 505 2.84 -6.26 8.45
N SER A 506 3.78 -6.70 9.31
CA SER A 506 4.64 -7.85 9.01
C SER A 506 3.88 -9.15 9.08
N ALA A 507 4.11 -10.04 8.11
CA ALA A 507 3.50 -11.38 8.03
C ALA A 507 1.98 -11.33 8.22
N TYR A 508 1.34 -10.33 7.65
CA TYR A 508 -0.08 -10.07 7.79
C TYR A 508 -0.83 -10.45 6.52
N ILE A 509 -1.94 -11.14 6.68
CA ILE A 509 -2.86 -11.43 5.58
C ILE A 509 -4.07 -10.53 5.73
N SER A 510 -4.29 -9.66 4.75
CA SER A 510 -5.50 -8.86 4.65
C SER A 510 -6.58 -9.65 3.93
N HIS A 511 -7.73 -9.79 4.60
CA HIS A 511 -8.96 -10.34 4.02
C HIS A 511 -9.96 -9.24 3.65
N THR A 512 -9.54 -8.00 3.73
CA THR A 512 -10.34 -6.85 3.29
C THR A 512 -10.48 -6.90 1.77
N THR A 513 -11.68 -6.60 1.27
CA THR A 513 -11.88 -6.47 -0.17
C THR A 513 -11.22 -5.21 -0.66
N HIS A 514 -10.26 -5.37 -1.56
CA HIS A 514 -9.55 -4.32 -2.28
C HIS A 514 -9.83 -4.42 -3.77
N ASP A 515 -9.65 -3.32 -4.48
CA ASP A 515 -9.66 -3.26 -5.94
C ASP A 515 -8.67 -2.18 -6.43
N PHE A 516 -8.61 -1.91 -7.73
CA PHE A 516 -7.72 -0.84 -8.24
C PHE A 516 -8.13 0.54 -7.71
N GLY A 517 -9.44 0.75 -7.44
CA GLY A 517 -9.92 1.95 -6.76
C GLY A 517 -9.32 2.14 -5.36
N SER A 518 -8.99 1.04 -4.66
CA SER A 518 -8.32 1.11 -3.35
C SER A 518 -6.92 1.72 -3.45
N ILE A 519 -6.18 1.44 -4.53
CA ILE A 519 -4.86 2.02 -4.78
C ILE A 519 -4.99 3.52 -5.02
N LEU A 520 -5.95 3.92 -5.87
CA LEU A 520 -6.21 5.33 -6.16
C LEU A 520 -6.60 6.08 -4.89
N LYS A 521 -7.52 5.54 -4.10
CA LYS A 521 -7.95 6.12 -2.82
C LYS A 521 -6.82 6.23 -1.79
N PHE A 522 -5.91 5.26 -1.75
CA PHE A 522 -4.72 5.33 -0.92
C PHE A 522 -3.82 6.51 -1.32
N ILE A 523 -3.64 6.74 -2.64
CA ILE A 523 -2.89 7.89 -3.16
C ILE A 523 -3.62 9.19 -2.82
N GLU A 524 -4.92 9.28 -3.07
CA GLU A 524 -5.76 10.42 -2.72
C GLU A 524 -5.66 10.78 -1.24
N THR A 525 -5.83 9.80 -0.37
CA THR A 525 -5.75 9.99 1.08
C THR A 525 -4.36 10.44 1.51
N THR A 526 -3.31 9.81 0.99
CA THR A 526 -1.92 10.11 1.35
C THR A 526 -1.53 11.54 1.00
N PHE A 527 -1.92 12.01 -0.19
CA PHE A 527 -1.58 13.36 -0.66
C PHE A 527 -2.70 14.39 -0.46
N SER A 528 -3.78 14.01 0.22
CA SER A 528 -4.95 14.88 0.46
C SER A 528 -5.50 15.47 -0.85
N LEU A 529 -5.72 14.60 -1.83
CA LEU A 529 -6.37 14.92 -3.08
C LEU A 529 -7.90 14.81 -2.93
N PRO A 530 -8.69 15.47 -3.79
CA PRO A 530 -10.11 15.15 -3.90
C PRO A 530 -10.30 13.75 -4.50
N SER A 531 -11.49 13.17 -4.35
CA SER A 531 -11.87 11.92 -5.03
C SER A 531 -12.00 12.14 -6.54
N LEU A 532 -11.59 11.15 -7.33
CA LEU A 532 -11.88 11.07 -8.77
C LEU A 532 -13.37 10.95 -9.06
N GLY A 533 -14.10 10.27 -8.19
CA GLY A 533 -15.55 10.07 -8.34
C GLY A 533 -15.91 8.82 -9.14
N TYR A 534 -15.00 7.89 -9.30
CA TYR A 534 -15.16 6.61 -10.00
C TYR A 534 -14.97 5.41 -9.03
N ALA A 535 -14.17 4.42 -9.37
CA ALA A 535 -13.94 3.23 -8.54
C ALA A 535 -13.44 3.56 -7.13
N ASP A 536 -12.73 4.68 -6.97
CA ASP A 536 -12.24 5.19 -5.67
C ASP A 536 -13.36 5.47 -4.65
N VAL A 537 -14.59 5.76 -5.09
CA VAL A 537 -15.69 6.19 -4.20
C VAL A 537 -16.05 5.08 -3.20
N ALA A 538 -16.26 3.86 -3.69
CA ALA A 538 -16.69 2.72 -2.87
C ALA A 538 -15.52 1.88 -2.33
N ALA A 539 -14.32 2.06 -2.89
CA ALA A 539 -13.13 1.33 -2.51
C ALA A 539 -12.69 1.61 -1.07
N ASP A 540 -11.98 0.68 -0.46
CA ASP A 540 -11.23 0.94 0.75
C ASP A 540 -9.92 1.71 0.44
N ASP A 541 -9.16 2.13 1.45
CA ASP A 541 -7.96 2.96 1.28
C ASP A 541 -6.66 2.23 1.62
N LEU A 542 -6.64 0.91 1.57
CA LEU A 542 -5.51 0.06 1.96
C LEU A 542 -4.99 0.28 3.39
N SER A 543 -5.64 1.09 4.23
CA SER A 543 -5.18 1.39 5.59
C SER A 543 -5.07 0.14 6.45
N ASP A 544 -5.84 -0.90 6.13
CA ASP A 544 -5.74 -2.22 6.77
C ASP A 544 -4.33 -2.82 6.63
N CYS A 545 -3.60 -2.54 5.56
CA CYS A 545 -2.27 -3.08 5.31
C CYS A 545 -1.15 -2.42 6.14
N PHE A 546 -1.41 -1.29 6.80
CA PHE A 546 -0.39 -0.46 7.43
C PHE A 546 -0.53 -0.32 8.95
N ASN A 547 0.59 -0.05 9.61
CA ASN A 547 0.67 0.49 10.96
C ASN A 547 1.70 1.62 11.01
N LEU A 548 1.26 2.83 10.73
CA LEU A 548 2.14 4.01 10.63
C LEU A 548 2.74 4.46 11.98
N THR A 549 2.30 3.86 13.10
CA THR A 549 2.77 4.21 14.45
C THR A 549 3.80 3.25 15.03
N HIS A 550 4.13 2.16 14.33
CA HIS A 550 5.19 1.26 14.81
C HIS A 550 6.58 1.73 14.37
N THR A 551 7.60 1.17 15.03
CA THR A 551 9.00 1.36 14.60
C THR A 551 9.17 0.78 13.20
N PRO A 552 9.79 1.55 12.25
CA PRO A 552 9.93 1.09 10.88
C PRO A 552 10.70 -0.24 10.79
N ILE A 553 10.21 -1.12 9.93
CA ILE A 553 10.87 -2.39 9.61
C ILE A 553 12.21 -2.08 8.94
N THR A 554 13.27 -2.71 9.42
CA THR A 554 14.57 -2.69 8.73
C THR A 554 14.48 -3.54 7.47
N PHE A 555 14.81 -2.95 6.32
CA PHE A 555 14.76 -3.66 5.05
C PHE A 555 15.68 -4.89 5.06
N GLN A 556 15.17 -5.99 4.54
CA GLN A 556 15.91 -7.21 4.26
C GLN A 556 15.87 -7.43 2.74
N LYS A 557 17.05 -7.53 2.12
CA LYS A 557 17.16 -7.76 0.68
C LYS A 557 16.42 -9.04 0.27
N ILE A 558 15.56 -8.94 -0.72
CA ILE A 558 14.84 -10.08 -1.29
C ILE A 558 15.79 -10.83 -2.24
N PRO A 559 16.01 -12.13 -2.00
CA PRO A 559 16.80 -12.95 -2.91
C PRO A 559 16.07 -13.12 -4.25
N ALA A 560 16.78 -12.86 -5.35
CA ALA A 560 16.27 -13.03 -6.71
C ALA A 560 17.42 -13.49 -7.63
N ALA A 561 17.09 -14.13 -8.74
CA ALA A 561 18.06 -14.65 -9.70
C ALA A 561 18.76 -13.54 -10.48
N LEU A 562 18.04 -12.47 -10.79
CA LEU A 562 18.52 -11.32 -11.54
C LEU A 562 18.46 -10.06 -10.67
N ASP A 563 19.34 -9.13 -10.89
CA ASP A 563 19.42 -7.86 -10.15
C ASP A 563 19.14 -6.64 -11.04
N ALA A 564 19.11 -5.46 -10.44
CA ALA A 564 18.87 -4.21 -11.15
C ALA A 564 19.82 -3.98 -12.34
N ALA A 565 21.07 -4.41 -12.23
CA ALA A 565 22.06 -4.23 -13.29
C ALA A 565 21.70 -5.05 -14.54
N HIS A 566 21.07 -6.22 -14.39
CA HIS A 566 20.56 -7.00 -15.50
C HIS A 566 19.56 -6.18 -16.33
N PHE A 567 18.50 -5.67 -15.68
CA PHE A 567 17.41 -4.94 -16.33
C PHE A 567 17.83 -3.58 -16.91
N ILE A 568 18.73 -2.85 -16.22
CA ILE A 568 19.29 -1.60 -16.75
C ILE A 568 20.12 -1.82 -18.03
N ASN A 569 20.81 -2.95 -18.13
CA ASN A 569 21.69 -3.26 -19.25
C ASN A 569 21.00 -4.04 -20.37
N ASP A 570 19.81 -4.56 -20.16
CA ASP A 570 19.02 -5.15 -21.23
C ASP A 570 18.69 -4.08 -22.28
N LYS A 571 18.96 -4.42 -23.53
CA LYS A 571 18.68 -3.57 -24.70
C LYS A 571 17.84 -4.31 -25.73
N SER A 572 17.25 -5.41 -25.33
CA SER A 572 16.27 -6.11 -26.14
C SER A 572 15.10 -5.18 -26.47
N PRO A 573 14.50 -5.28 -27.64
CA PRO A 573 13.23 -4.60 -27.87
C PRO A 573 12.18 -5.08 -26.88
N ALA A 574 11.33 -4.17 -26.41
CA ALA A 574 10.19 -4.56 -25.59
C ALA A 574 9.34 -5.59 -26.34
N ILE A 575 8.93 -6.62 -25.64
CA ILE A 575 7.96 -7.60 -26.15
C ILE A 575 6.58 -7.00 -25.92
N ASP A 576 5.84 -6.83 -27.02
CA ASP A 576 4.46 -6.37 -26.93
C ASP A 576 3.61 -7.50 -26.36
N PRO A 577 2.79 -7.22 -25.38
CA PRO A 577 1.92 -8.24 -24.82
C PRO A 577 0.74 -8.48 -25.74
N ASP A 578 0.12 -9.59 -25.50
CA ASP A 578 -1.23 -9.97 -25.80
C ASP A 578 -1.91 -9.35 -27.04
N ASP A 579 -2.15 -10.19 -28.04
CA ASP A 579 -2.88 -9.89 -29.28
C ASP A 579 -4.31 -10.48 -29.25
N GLU A 580 -4.98 -10.65 -28.07
CA GLU A 580 -6.37 -11.15 -28.04
C GLU A 580 -7.36 -10.32 -28.83
#